data_a856876043cc41672800834f06454b17
#
_entry.id   a856876043cc41672800834f06454b17
#
_cell.length_a   1.000
_cell.length_b   1.000
_cell.length_c   1.000
_cell.angle_alpha   90.00
_cell.angle_beta   90.00
_cell.angle_gamma   90.00
#
_symmetry.space_group_name_H-M   'P 1'
#
loop_
_entity.id
_entity.type
_entity.pdbx_description
1 polymer ?
#
loop_
_entity_poly.entity_id
_entity_poly.type
_entity_poly.pdbx_seq_one_letter_code
_entity_poly.pdbx_strand_id
1 'polypeptide(L)'
;MNNYIGIDPDCDSSGVTIIYCDYTIQSLSFKFPNLIETIKKEFLPINTSIAVEAGWLNKKSNFRPNFGKKVNSDSSYKEIKDSYESSQRISDRISAKVGANHETGKKIVEMLEYYGFKVELIKPLPKRLKGVGGKITHEEINAILKRNGFEELKRTNQDVRDSVLIALTAYGKM
;
A
#
# COMPACT_ATOMS: atom_id res chain seq x y z
N MET A 1 5.38 25.28 -7.72
CA MET A 1 5.64 24.26 -6.70
C MET A 1 4.63 23.12 -6.88
N ASN A 2 5.04 21.87 -6.70
CA ASN A 2 4.18 20.71 -6.96
C ASN A 2 3.68 20.07 -5.67
N ASN A 3 2.46 19.53 -5.70
CA ASN A 3 1.97 18.61 -4.70
C ASN A 3 2.42 17.19 -5.06
N TYR A 4 2.65 16.36 -4.05
CA TYR A 4 3.00 14.95 -4.24
C TYR A 4 2.01 14.07 -3.50
N ILE A 5 1.44 13.09 -4.19
CA ILE A 5 0.46 12.19 -3.63
C ILE A 5 1.00 10.75 -3.72
N GLY A 6 1.07 10.07 -2.58
CA GLY A 6 1.39 8.65 -2.51
C GLY A 6 0.15 7.83 -2.20
N ILE A 7 -0.10 6.77 -2.97
CA ILE A 7 -1.27 5.91 -2.83
C ILE A 7 -0.84 4.46 -2.63
N ASP A 8 -1.30 3.85 -1.55
CA ASP A 8 -1.23 2.40 -1.29
C ASP A 8 -2.61 1.78 -1.55
N PRO A 9 -2.82 1.11 -2.69
CA PRO A 9 -4.13 0.60 -3.08
C PRO A 9 -4.59 -0.57 -2.22
N ASP A 10 -5.79 -0.48 -1.69
CA ASP A 10 -6.50 -1.60 -1.06
C ASP A 10 -7.97 -1.62 -1.51
N CYS A 11 -8.54 -2.80 -1.68
CA CYS A 11 -9.92 -2.97 -2.16
C CYS A 11 -10.98 -2.48 -1.17
N ASP A 12 -10.67 -2.42 0.11
CA ASP A 12 -11.57 -1.94 1.15
C ASP A 12 -11.41 -0.41 1.33
N SER A 13 -10.16 0.05 1.51
CA SER A 13 -9.84 1.48 1.70
C SER A 13 -8.36 1.73 1.46
N SER A 14 -8.02 2.47 0.43
CA SER A 14 -6.64 2.82 0.06
C SER A 14 -6.05 3.88 0.99
N GLY A 15 -4.79 3.69 1.40
CA GLY A 15 -4.00 4.70 2.08
C GLY A 15 -3.57 5.80 1.11
N VAL A 16 -3.71 7.06 1.50
CA VAL A 16 -3.33 8.22 0.68
C VAL A 16 -2.59 9.23 1.53
N THR A 17 -1.43 9.64 1.05
CA THR A 17 -0.64 10.71 1.68
C THR A 17 -0.39 11.82 0.67
N ILE A 18 -0.65 13.05 1.08
CA ILE A 18 -0.46 14.25 0.30
C ILE A 18 0.65 15.08 0.96
N ILE A 19 1.67 15.42 0.21
CA ILE A 19 2.68 16.42 0.55
C ILE A 19 2.36 17.65 -0.28
N TYR A 20 1.90 18.70 0.38
CA TYR A 20 1.54 19.95 -0.26
C TYR A 20 2.78 20.78 -0.63
N CYS A 21 2.57 21.72 -1.53
CA CYS A 21 3.64 22.61 -1.99
C CYS A 21 4.22 23.54 -0.89
N ASP A 22 3.52 23.73 0.21
CA ASP A 22 3.96 24.45 1.41
C ASP A 22 4.67 23.55 2.44
N TYR A 23 4.97 22.29 2.08
CA TYR A 23 5.57 21.27 2.92
C TYR A 23 4.68 20.73 4.06
N THR A 24 3.41 21.06 4.07
CA THR A 24 2.47 20.38 4.96
C THR A 24 2.20 18.96 4.46
N ILE A 25 1.89 18.06 5.39
CA ILE A 25 1.59 16.66 5.08
C ILE A 25 0.24 16.27 5.66
N GLN A 26 -0.56 15.59 4.85
CA GLN A 26 -1.83 15.02 5.27
C GLN A 26 -1.91 13.57 4.83
N SER A 27 -2.39 12.69 5.72
CA SER A 27 -2.55 11.27 5.41
C SER A 27 -3.94 10.80 5.81
N LEU A 28 -4.61 10.12 4.89
CA LEU A 28 -6.00 9.72 4.98
C LEU A 28 -6.19 8.31 4.42
N SER A 29 -7.38 7.72 4.65
CA SER A 29 -7.80 6.49 3.99
C SER A 29 -9.10 6.76 3.24
N PHE A 30 -9.18 6.31 1.98
CA PHE A 30 -10.33 6.52 1.12
C PHE A 30 -10.81 5.24 0.48
N LYS A 31 -12.13 5.07 0.37
CA LYS A 31 -12.72 4.13 -0.59
C LYS A 31 -12.49 4.63 -2.01
N PHE A 32 -12.37 3.70 -2.97
CA PHE A 32 -12.03 4.01 -4.35
C PHE A 32 -12.79 5.20 -4.96
N PRO A 33 -14.15 5.30 -4.92
CA PRO A 33 -14.84 6.44 -5.52
C PRO A 33 -14.46 7.78 -4.89
N ASN A 34 -14.43 7.83 -3.55
CA ASN A 34 -14.12 9.06 -2.81
C ASN A 34 -12.67 9.52 -3.05
N LEU A 35 -11.73 8.58 -3.20
CA LEU A 35 -10.35 8.89 -3.54
C LEU A 35 -10.26 9.65 -4.86
N ILE A 36 -10.90 9.14 -5.90
CA ILE A 36 -10.89 9.74 -7.24
C ILE A 36 -11.56 11.12 -7.22
N GLU A 37 -12.74 11.22 -6.60
CA GLU A 37 -13.47 12.49 -6.49
C GLU A 37 -12.66 13.55 -5.73
N THR A 38 -12.04 13.19 -4.61
CA THR A 38 -11.24 14.10 -3.80
C THR A 38 -10.04 14.62 -4.61
N ILE A 39 -9.26 13.72 -5.21
CA ILE A 39 -8.10 14.12 -6.00
C ILE A 39 -8.52 15.02 -7.17
N LYS A 40 -9.55 14.65 -7.92
CA LYS A 40 -10.06 15.46 -9.03
C LYS A 40 -10.54 16.84 -8.60
N LYS A 41 -11.17 16.94 -7.43
CA LYS A 41 -11.74 18.21 -6.93
C LYS A 41 -10.69 19.15 -6.35
N GLU A 42 -9.70 18.61 -5.65
CA GLU A 42 -8.77 19.41 -4.86
C GLU A 42 -7.44 19.69 -5.56
N PHE A 43 -7.11 18.93 -6.62
CA PHE A 43 -5.82 19.03 -7.28
C PHE A 43 -5.92 19.28 -8.77
N LEU A 44 -4.94 20.02 -9.30
CA LEU A 44 -4.79 20.24 -10.74
C LEU A 44 -3.68 19.33 -11.29
N PRO A 45 -3.89 18.63 -12.42
CA PRO A 45 -2.89 17.75 -13.01
C PRO A 45 -1.54 18.38 -13.27
N ILE A 46 -1.53 19.67 -13.65
CA ILE A 46 -0.31 20.37 -14.04
C ILE A 46 0.68 20.60 -12.88
N ASN A 47 0.19 20.60 -11.64
CA ASN A 47 1.01 20.85 -10.45
C ASN A 47 0.95 19.73 -9.42
N THR A 48 0.59 18.51 -9.86
CA THR A 48 0.45 17.38 -8.96
C THR A 48 1.12 16.15 -9.55
N SER A 49 2.03 15.55 -8.81
CA SER A 49 2.67 14.28 -9.12
C SER A 49 2.07 13.18 -8.23
N ILE A 50 1.60 12.10 -8.83
CA ILE A 50 0.96 11.00 -8.10
C ILE A 50 1.81 9.74 -8.27
N ALA A 51 2.08 9.06 -7.16
CA ALA A 51 2.72 7.77 -7.13
C ALA A 51 1.78 6.71 -6.55
N VAL A 52 1.69 5.56 -7.21
CA VAL A 52 0.84 4.43 -6.80
C VAL A 52 1.70 3.19 -6.61
N GLU A 53 1.55 2.50 -5.47
CA GLU A 53 2.21 1.20 -5.29
C GLU A 53 1.59 0.17 -6.25
N ALA A 54 2.41 -0.35 -7.14
CA ALA A 54 2.01 -1.27 -8.21
C ALA A 54 2.42 -2.71 -7.87
N GLY A 55 1.69 -3.35 -6.97
CA GLY A 55 1.95 -4.74 -6.55
C GLY A 55 1.95 -5.74 -7.71
N TRP A 56 1.19 -5.47 -8.77
CA TRP A 56 1.13 -6.29 -10.00
C TRP A 56 2.40 -6.28 -10.84
N LEU A 57 3.33 -5.37 -10.59
CA LEU A 57 4.63 -5.34 -11.26
C LEU A 57 5.62 -6.37 -10.67
N ASN A 58 5.29 -6.99 -9.55
CA ASN A 58 6.09 -8.07 -9.00
C ASN A 58 5.88 -9.35 -9.80
N LYS A 59 6.93 -9.79 -10.50
CA LYS A 59 6.91 -11.04 -11.28
C LYS A 59 6.83 -12.31 -10.42
N LYS A 60 7.20 -12.24 -9.14
CA LYS A 60 7.15 -13.37 -8.21
C LYS A 60 5.97 -13.17 -7.27
N SER A 61 5.01 -14.09 -7.31
CA SER A 61 4.08 -14.26 -6.21
C SER A 61 4.89 -14.51 -4.94
N ASN A 62 4.88 -13.55 -4.00
CA ASN A 62 5.45 -13.75 -2.67
C ASN A 62 4.61 -14.73 -1.84
N PHE A 63 3.54 -15.23 -2.45
CA PHE A 63 2.62 -16.12 -1.84
C PHE A 63 3.11 -17.55 -2.03
N ARG A 64 3.81 -18.07 -1.04
CA ARG A 64 4.00 -19.51 -0.85
C ARG A 64 2.98 -19.93 0.19
N PRO A 65 2.03 -20.81 -0.13
CA PRO A 65 1.22 -21.43 0.90
C PRO A 65 2.19 -22.03 1.92
N ASN A 66 2.09 -21.60 3.18
CA ASN A 66 2.74 -22.30 4.27
C ASN A 66 2.04 -23.65 4.39
N PHE A 67 2.51 -24.64 3.63
CA PHE A 67 2.09 -26.01 3.79
C PHE A 67 2.56 -26.47 5.16
N GLY A 68 1.64 -26.41 6.10
CA GLY A 68 1.79 -27.16 7.32
C GLY A 68 2.50 -26.42 8.44
N LYS A 69 1.79 -26.18 9.54
CA LYS A 69 2.36 -26.52 10.85
C LYS A 69 3.01 -27.89 10.68
N LYS A 70 4.26 -28.06 11.16
CA LYS A 70 4.94 -29.36 11.15
C LYS A 70 3.95 -30.43 11.56
N VAL A 71 3.53 -31.24 10.61
CA VAL A 71 2.75 -32.44 10.88
C VAL A 71 3.74 -33.36 11.59
N ASN A 72 3.51 -33.63 12.85
CA ASN A 72 4.35 -34.58 13.58
C ASN A 72 4.16 -35.96 12.96
N SER A 73 5.19 -36.81 13.02
CA SER A 73 5.17 -38.15 12.48
C SER A 73 3.98 -39.02 12.97
N ASP A 74 3.37 -38.64 14.11
CA ASP A 74 2.29 -39.36 14.76
C ASP A 74 0.89 -38.77 14.44
N SER A 75 0.79 -37.79 13.56
CA SER A 75 -0.50 -37.19 13.19
C SER A 75 -1.34 -38.18 12.36
N SER A 76 -2.61 -38.27 12.67
CA SER A 76 -3.54 -39.10 11.88
C SER A 76 -3.76 -38.55 10.48
N TYR A 77 -4.10 -39.37 9.52
CA TYR A 77 -4.43 -38.97 8.13
C TYR A 77 -5.50 -37.84 8.09
N LYS A 78 -6.49 -37.91 9.00
CA LYS A 78 -7.55 -36.89 9.11
C LYS A 78 -7.00 -35.55 9.53
N GLU A 79 -6.13 -35.50 10.53
CA GLU A 79 -5.50 -34.23 10.98
C GLU A 79 -4.62 -33.63 9.92
N ILE A 80 -3.89 -34.43 9.14
CA ILE A 80 -3.10 -34.00 8.00
C ILE A 80 -3.99 -33.37 6.94
N LYS A 81 -5.09 -34.05 6.59
CA LYS A 81 -6.05 -33.56 5.58
C LYS A 81 -6.72 -32.26 6.01
N ASP A 82 -7.20 -32.18 7.25
CA ASP A 82 -7.86 -30.97 7.79
C ASP A 82 -6.89 -29.78 7.84
N SER A 83 -5.63 -30.02 8.20
CA SER A 83 -4.57 -28.99 8.17
C SER A 83 -4.28 -28.51 6.76
N TYR A 84 -4.24 -29.41 5.78
CA TYR A 84 -4.04 -29.06 4.37
C TYR A 84 -5.20 -28.24 3.82
N GLU A 85 -6.44 -28.66 4.03
CA GLU A 85 -7.63 -27.96 3.56
C GLU A 85 -7.76 -26.56 4.18
N SER A 86 -7.46 -26.44 5.48
CA SER A 86 -7.46 -25.13 6.16
C SER A 86 -6.39 -24.19 5.58
N SER A 87 -5.20 -24.70 5.32
CA SER A 87 -4.11 -23.96 4.71
C SER A 87 -4.46 -23.51 3.28
N GLN A 88 -5.12 -24.39 2.51
CA GLN A 88 -5.58 -24.05 1.16
C GLN A 88 -6.62 -22.94 1.18
N ARG A 89 -7.63 -22.99 2.05
CA ARG A 89 -8.65 -21.94 2.19
C ARG A 89 -8.07 -20.59 2.56
N ILE A 90 -7.06 -20.57 3.45
CA ILE A 90 -6.34 -19.35 3.82
C ILE A 90 -5.59 -18.80 2.59
N SER A 91 -4.91 -19.69 1.86
CA SER A 91 -4.20 -19.35 0.62
C SER A 91 -5.11 -18.70 -0.40
N ASP A 92 -6.26 -19.32 -0.67
CA ASP A 92 -7.23 -18.83 -1.66
C ASP A 92 -7.78 -17.46 -1.28
N ARG A 93 -8.10 -17.26 0.01
CA ARG A 93 -8.57 -15.95 0.52
C ARG A 93 -7.52 -14.85 0.35
N ILE A 94 -6.26 -15.14 0.68
CA ILE A 94 -5.17 -14.16 0.51
C ILE A 94 -4.96 -13.85 -0.97
N SER A 95 -4.95 -14.87 -1.83
CA SER A 95 -4.79 -14.68 -3.27
C SER A 95 -5.92 -13.85 -3.87
N ALA A 96 -7.16 -14.09 -3.46
CA ALA A 96 -8.31 -13.31 -3.87
C ALA A 96 -8.19 -11.84 -3.45
N LYS A 97 -7.78 -11.57 -2.18
CA LYS A 97 -7.58 -10.21 -1.70
C LYS A 97 -6.44 -9.50 -2.44
N VAL A 98 -5.32 -10.18 -2.69
CA VAL A 98 -4.20 -9.62 -3.48
C VAL A 98 -4.65 -9.28 -4.89
N GLY A 99 -5.43 -10.16 -5.53
CA GLY A 99 -6.00 -9.90 -6.85
C GLY A 99 -6.92 -8.67 -6.85
N ALA A 100 -7.80 -8.57 -5.87
CA ALA A 100 -8.69 -7.41 -5.71
C ALA A 100 -7.92 -6.10 -5.51
N ASN A 101 -6.88 -6.10 -4.68
CA ASN A 101 -6.03 -4.91 -4.48
C ASN A 101 -5.31 -4.51 -5.76
N HIS A 102 -4.80 -5.48 -6.54
CA HIS A 102 -4.17 -5.20 -7.83
C HIS A 102 -5.15 -4.55 -8.82
N GLU A 103 -6.36 -5.07 -8.92
CA GLU A 103 -7.39 -4.50 -9.81
C GLU A 103 -7.82 -3.11 -9.34
N THR A 104 -8.01 -2.90 -8.02
CA THR A 104 -8.27 -1.58 -7.46
C THR A 104 -7.17 -0.59 -7.82
N GLY A 105 -5.89 -0.99 -7.65
CA GLY A 105 -4.75 -0.15 -7.99
C GLY A 105 -4.70 0.23 -9.48
N LYS A 106 -4.93 -0.74 -10.38
CA LYS A 106 -5.01 -0.45 -11.82
C LYS A 106 -6.15 0.50 -12.16
N LYS A 107 -7.32 0.34 -11.53
CA LYS A 107 -8.46 1.25 -11.74
C LYS A 107 -8.19 2.66 -11.20
N ILE A 108 -7.49 2.79 -10.07
CA ILE A 108 -7.05 4.09 -9.57
C ILE A 108 -6.15 4.77 -10.61
N VAL A 109 -5.16 4.07 -11.15
CA VAL A 109 -4.26 4.60 -12.17
C VAL A 109 -5.02 5.02 -13.43
N GLU A 110 -5.84 4.12 -13.98
CA GLU A 110 -6.66 4.37 -15.19
C GLU A 110 -7.52 5.64 -15.02
N MET A 111 -8.20 5.78 -13.90
CA MET A 111 -9.08 6.94 -13.65
C MET A 111 -8.30 8.23 -13.47
N LEU A 112 -7.17 8.21 -12.76
CA LEU A 112 -6.34 9.39 -12.56
C LEU A 112 -5.70 9.86 -13.87
N GLU A 113 -5.22 8.92 -14.70
CA GLU A 113 -4.69 9.22 -16.05
C GLU A 113 -5.79 9.75 -16.97
N TYR A 114 -7.01 9.19 -16.90
CA TYR A 114 -8.17 9.71 -17.65
C TYR A 114 -8.48 11.18 -17.31
N TYR A 115 -8.29 11.59 -16.05
CA TYR A 115 -8.42 13.00 -15.63
C TYR A 115 -7.16 13.84 -15.90
N GLY A 116 -6.16 13.29 -16.58
CA GLY A 116 -4.97 14.02 -17.02
C GLY A 116 -3.85 14.10 -15.98
N PHE A 117 -3.94 13.37 -14.86
CA PHE A 117 -2.84 13.31 -13.90
C PHE A 117 -1.70 12.43 -14.41
N LYS A 118 -0.47 12.86 -14.13
CA LYS A 118 0.71 12.03 -14.35
C LYS A 118 0.87 11.07 -13.18
N VAL A 119 0.76 9.77 -13.44
CA VAL A 119 0.88 8.71 -12.43
C VAL A 119 2.18 7.95 -12.61
N GLU A 120 2.96 7.86 -11.54
CA GLU A 120 4.15 7.03 -11.46
C GLU A 120 3.83 5.71 -10.74
N LEU A 121 4.21 4.59 -11.36
CA LEU A 121 4.05 3.27 -10.77
C LEU A 121 5.29 2.88 -9.97
N ILE A 122 5.14 2.79 -8.66
CA ILE A 122 6.22 2.38 -7.75
C ILE A 122 6.05 0.90 -7.41
N LYS A 123 7.11 0.12 -7.59
CA LYS A 123 7.13 -1.27 -7.12
C LYS A 123 7.02 -1.30 -5.59
N PRO A 124 6.39 -2.33 -5.01
CA PRO A 124 6.34 -2.50 -3.57
C PRO A 124 7.72 -2.32 -2.93
N LEU A 125 7.78 -1.45 -1.94
CA LEU A 125 9.02 -1.11 -1.27
C LEU A 125 9.64 -2.33 -0.59
N PRO A 126 10.98 -2.48 -0.64
CA PRO A 126 11.67 -3.57 0.04
C PRO A 126 11.33 -3.62 1.52
N LYS A 127 11.15 -4.82 2.09
CA LYS A 127 10.82 -5.03 3.51
C LYS A 127 11.76 -4.30 4.47
N ARG A 128 13.04 -4.17 4.13
CA ARG A 128 14.04 -3.41 4.91
C ARG A 128 13.69 -1.93 5.13
N LEU A 129 12.88 -1.35 4.24
CA LEU A 129 12.39 0.02 4.36
C LEU A 129 11.05 0.11 5.10
N LYS A 130 10.42 -1.03 5.36
CA LYS A 130 9.11 -1.14 6.03
C LYS A 130 9.24 -1.57 7.51
N GLY A 131 10.40 -1.38 8.15
CA GLY A 131 10.62 -1.68 9.55
C GLY A 131 10.79 -3.17 9.88
N VAL A 132 10.81 -3.50 11.17
CA VAL A 132 10.97 -4.88 11.66
C VAL A 132 9.76 -5.72 11.24
N GLY A 133 10.00 -6.89 10.67
CA GLY A 133 8.93 -7.77 10.18
C GLY A 133 8.24 -7.33 8.90
N GLY A 134 8.74 -6.28 8.21
CA GLY A 134 8.20 -5.76 6.97
C GLY A 134 6.94 -4.91 7.14
N LYS A 135 6.70 -4.39 8.36
CA LYS A 135 5.64 -3.43 8.69
C LYS A 135 6.25 -2.29 9.47
N ILE A 136 6.20 -1.08 8.90
CA ILE A 136 6.66 0.10 9.61
C ILE A 136 5.70 0.47 10.74
N THR A 137 6.21 0.84 11.91
CA THR A 137 5.40 1.29 13.04
C THR A 137 5.05 2.76 12.94
N HIS A 138 4.14 3.22 13.82
CA HIS A 138 3.77 4.63 13.91
C HIS A 138 4.96 5.51 14.31
N GLU A 139 5.76 5.03 15.25
CA GLU A 139 6.94 5.72 15.77
C GLU A 139 8.03 5.81 14.70
N GLU A 140 8.27 4.72 13.97
CA GLU A 140 9.26 4.69 12.88
C GLU A 140 8.89 5.65 11.76
N ILE A 141 7.61 5.71 11.34
CA ILE A 141 7.20 6.64 10.28
C ILE A 141 7.30 8.09 10.73
N ASN A 142 6.93 8.41 11.97
CA ASN A 142 7.06 9.75 12.52
C ASN A 142 8.53 10.17 12.66
N ALA A 143 9.43 9.26 13.03
CA ALA A 143 10.86 9.52 13.03
C ALA A 143 11.40 9.84 11.61
N ILE A 144 10.90 9.15 10.57
CA ILE A 144 11.24 9.45 9.18
C ILE A 144 10.71 10.82 8.78
N LEU A 145 9.46 11.13 9.09
CA LEU A 145 8.85 12.43 8.78
C LEU A 145 9.63 13.57 9.42
N LYS A 146 9.90 13.48 10.71
CA LYS A 146 10.67 14.49 11.46
C LYS A 146 12.07 14.71 10.89
N ARG A 147 12.78 13.63 10.55
CA ARG A 147 14.11 13.71 9.91
C ARG A 147 14.08 14.43 8.56
N ASN A 148 12.95 14.34 7.85
CA ASN A 148 12.74 15.00 6.56
C ASN A 148 12.09 16.39 6.67
N GLY A 149 11.88 16.91 7.88
CA GLY A 149 11.34 18.25 8.13
C GLY A 149 9.82 18.35 8.06
N PHE A 150 9.10 17.22 8.12
CA PHE A 150 7.64 17.19 8.16
C PHE A 150 7.11 17.06 9.59
N GLU A 151 5.87 17.47 9.79
CA GLU A 151 5.15 17.26 11.05
C GLU A 151 4.82 15.77 11.29
N GLU A 152 4.73 15.42 12.57
CA GLU A 152 4.34 14.08 12.98
C GLU A 152 2.84 13.84 12.77
N LEU A 153 2.48 12.63 12.33
CA LEU A 153 1.08 12.23 12.19
C LEU A 153 0.53 11.76 13.52
N LYS A 154 -0.68 12.19 13.88
CA LYS A 154 -1.32 11.83 15.17
C LYS A 154 -1.73 10.38 15.27
N ARG A 155 -2.26 9.81 14.19
CA ARG A 155 -2.70 8.41 14.09
C ARG A 155 -2.46 7.87 12.70
N THR A 156 -2.01 6.62 12.60
CA THR A 156 -1.80 5.95 11.32
C THR A 156 -2.22 4.47 11.43
N ASN A 157 -2.87 3.95 10.40
CA ASN A 157 -2.98 2.52 10.14
C ASN A 157 -1.85 2.08 9.21
N GLN A 158 -1.78 0.80 8.83
CA GLN A 158 -0.71 0.27 7.99
C GLN A 158 -0.71 0.91 6.60
N ASP A 159 -1.89 0.99 5.95
CA ASP A 159 -2.02 1.49 4.57
C ASP A 159 -1.62 2.97 4.49
N VAL A 160 -1.98 3.77 5.51
CA VAL A 160 -1.53 5.16 5.66
C VAL A 160 0.00 5.23 5.80
N ARG A 161 0.61 4.37 6.62
CA ARG A 161 2.07 4.39 6.77
C ARG A 161 2.80 4.00 5.49
N ASP A 162 2.28 3.01 4.77
CA ASP A 162 2.83 2.61 3.48
C ASP A 162 2.66 3.73 2.44
N SER A 163 1.51 4.44 2.42
CA SER A 163 1.31 5.60 1.52
C SER A 163 2.24 6.78 1.83
N VAL A 164 2.63 6.99 3.10
CA VAL A 164 3.65 8.00 3.45
C VAL A 164 4.99 7.67 2.81
N LEU A 165 5.43 6.40 2.89
CA LEU A 165 6.68 5.98 2.25
C LEU A 165 6.65 6.16 0.73
N ILE A 166 5.50 5.88 0.10
CA ILE A 166 5.31 6.09 -1.34
C ILE A 166 5.39 7.57 -1.69
N ALA A 167 4.71 8.45 -0.92
CA ALA A 167 4.75 9.89 -1.13
C ALA A 167 6.16 10.48 -0.95
N LEU A 168 6.89 10.04 0.07
CA LEU A 168 8.28 10.45 0.31
C LEU A 168 9.23 9.98 -0.81
N THR A 169 8.99 8.78 -1.36
CA THR A 169 9.75 8.27 -2.51
C THR A 169 9.52 9.16 -3.73
N ALA A 170 8.27 9.48 -4.06
CA ALA A 170 7.91 10.39 -5.15
C ALA A 170 8.47 11.81 -4.97
N TYR A 171 8.52 12.28 -3.72
CA TYR A 171 9.10 13.57 -3.37
C TYR A 171 10.64 13.58 -3.42
N GLY A 172 11.30 12.42 -3.55
CA GLY A 172 12.76 12.29 -3.59
C GLY A 172 13.46 12.38 -2.24
N LYS A 173 12.78 12.00 -1.16
CA LYS A 173 13.29 12.01 0.24
C LYS A 173 13.59 10.61 0.80
N MET A 174 13.48 9.55 -0.01
CA MET A 174 13.86 8.18 0.37
C MET A 174 14.96 7.64 -0.51
#